data_d8bbe2321dec344e0b385c2d23e7f95a
#
_entry.id   d8bbe2321dec344e0b385c2d23e7f95a
#
_cell.length_a   1.000
_cell.length_b   1.000
_cell.length_c   1.000
_cell.angle_alpha   90.00
_cell.angle_beta   90.00
_cell.angle_gamma   90.00
#
_symmetry.space_group_name_H-M   'P 1'
#
loop_
_entity.id
_entity.type
_entity.pdbx_description
1 polymer ?
#
loop_
_entity_poly.entity_id
_entity_poly.type
_entity_poly.pdbx_seq_one_letter_code
_entity_poly.pdbx_strand_id
1 'polypeptide(L)' 'MKTIYLQDENYKWKELSYEGDLADALKSELDSRKITIGYRAQIGNRAQIGNRATIGDDAKIGDDATIGDDATIG' A
#
# COMPACT_ATOMS: atom_id res chain seq x y z
N MET A 1 13.01 -2.76 -9.01
CA MET A 1 11.70 -2.12 -8.74
C MET A 1 10.75 -3.09 -8.07
N LYS A 2 9.91 -2.55 -7.22
CA LYS A 2 8.81 -3.33 -6.64
C LYS A 2 7.50 -2.94 -7.29
N THR A 3 6.54 -3.84 -7.24
CA THR A 3 5.21 -3.62 -7.77
C THR A 3 4.22 -3.61 -6.62
N ILE A 4 3.24 -2.71 -6.68
CA ILE A 4 2.14 -2.68 -5.73
C ILE A 4 0.84 -2.54 -6.50
N TYR A 5 -0.22 -3.10 -5.96
CA TYR A 5 -1.55 -2.96 -6.53
C TYR A 5 -2.40 -2.11 -5.61
N LEU A 6 -2.89 -1.00 -6.14
CA LEU A 6 -3.80 -0.11 -5.42
C LEU A 6 -5.11 -0.05 -6.18
N GLN A 7 -6.19 0.26 -5.50
CA GLN A 7 -7.49 0.37 -6.13
C GLN A 7 -7.67 1.73 -6.78
N ASP A 8 -8.37 1.77 -7.91
CA ASP A 8 -8.77 3.03 -8.52
C ASP A 8 -10.14 3.45 -7.94
N GLU A 9 -10.74 4.51 -8.49
CA GLU A 9 -12.01 5.03 -8.00
C GLU A 9 -13.17 4.06 -8.19
N ASN A 10 -12.99 3.03 -9.03
CA ASN A 10 -13.98 1.98 -9.26
C ASN A 10 -13.65 0.70 -8.49
N TYR A 11 -12.72 0.76 -7.54
CA TYR A 11 -12.28 -0.37 -6.73
C TYR A 11 -11.61 -1.47 -7.55
N LYS A 12 -11.06 -1.14 -8.69
CA LYS A 12 -10.30 -2.09 -9.51
C LYS A 12 -8.82 -1.99 -9.19
N TRP A 13 -8.14 -3.13 -9.17
CA TRP A 13 -6.72 -3.16 -8.87
C TRP A 13 -5.91 -2.59 -10.03
N LYS A 14 -5.05 -1.64 -9.71
CA LYS A 14 -4.18 -0.98 -10.66
C LYS A 14 -2.73 -1.27 -10.28
N GLU A 15 -1.95 -1.75 -11.24
CA GLU A 15 -0.54 -2.05 -11.02
C GLU A 15 0.30 -0.77 -11.07
N LEU A 16 1.12 -0.59 -10.04
CA LEU A 16 2.04 0.53 -9.96
C LEU A 16 3.42 0.00 -9.60
N SER A 17 4.46 0.61 -10.17
CA SER A 17 5.84 0.25 -9.86
C SER A 17 6.50 1.38 -9.10
N TYR A 18 7.40 1.05 -8.19
CA TYR A 18 8.11 2.06 -7.40
C TYR A 18 9.49 1.55 -6.99
N GLU A 19 10.35 2.49 -6.61
CA GLU A 19 11.67 2.18 -6.05
C GLU A 19 11.81 2.87 -4.71
N GLY A 20 12.54 2.24 -3.80
CA GLY A 20 12.79 2.78 -2.48
C GLY A 20 11.59 2.60 -1.57
N ASP A 21 11.36 3.59 -0.72
CA ASP A 21 10.30 3.52 0.27
C ASP A 21 8.94 3.84 -0.37
N LEU A 22 7.97 2.94 -0.19
CA LEU A 22 6.64 3.10 -0.77
C LEU A 22 5.98 4.41 -0.35
N ALA A 23 6.07 4.76 0.93
CA ALA A 23 5.41 5.95 1.43
C ALA A 23 5.91 7.22 0.75
N ASP A 24 7.20 7.28 0.43
CA ASP A 24 7.79 8.42 -0.26
C ASP A 24 7.56 8.35 -1.76
N ALA A 25 7.73 7.16 -2.34
CA ALA A 25 7.69 7.00 -3.79
C ALA A 25 6.30 7.25 -4.37
N LEU A 26 5.27 6.80 -3.67
CA LEU A 26 3.90 6.89 -4.15
C LEU A 26 3.01 7.73 -3.23
N LYS A 27 3.58 8.74 -2.60
CA LYS A 27 2.86 9.55 -1.63
C LYS A 27 1.53 10.09 -2.17
N SER A 28 1.54 10.65 -3.37
CA SER A 28 0.33 11.21 -3.97
C SER A 28 -0.74 10.16 -4.20
N GLU A 29 -0.32 8.99 -4.69
CA GLU A 29 -1.26 7.89 -4.94
C GLU A 29 -1.86 7.37 -3.64
N LEU A 30 -1.04 7.25 -2.61
CA LEU A 30 -1.52 6.80 -1.31
C LEU A 30 -2.44 7.82 -0.67
N ASP A 31 -2.07 9.11 -0.73
CA ASP A 31 -2.88 10.18 -0.14
C ASP A 31 -4.26 10.27 -0.80
N SER A 32 -4.33 10.13 -2.12
CA SER A 32 -5.60 10.21 -2.84
C SER A 32 -6.55 9.09 -2.43
N ARG A 33 -6.01 7.97 -1.96
CA ARG A 33 -6.79 6.81 -1.51
C ARG A 33 -6.94 6.77 -0.01
N LYS A 34 -6.38 7.74 0.70
CA LYS A 34 -6.39 7.82 2.16
C LYS A 34 -5.75 6.60 2.81
N ILE A 35 -4.73 6.06 2.16
CA ILE A 35 -3.93 4.96 2.70
C ILE A 35 -2.83 5.55 3.56
N THR A 36 -2.68 5.05 4.77
CA THR A 36 -1.64 5.48 5.70
C THR A 36 -0.61 4.37 5.83
N ILE A 37 0.65 4.71 5.58
CA ILE A 37 1.77 3.78 5.75
C ILE A 37 2.61 4.27 6.91
N GLY A 38 2.73 3.46 7.95
CA GLY A 38 3.47 3.84 9.14
C GLY A 38 4.97 3.89 8.91
N TYR A 39 5.66 4.45 9.91
CA TYR A 39 7.10 4.61 9.85
C TYR A 39 7.77 3.23 9.88
N ARG A 40 8.73 3.02 8.98
CA ARG A 40 9.48 1.77 8.86
C ARG A 40 8.62 0.54 8.52
N ALA A 41 7.40 0.75 8.03
CA ALA A 41 6.60 -0.38 7.55
C ALA A 41 7.26 -0.98 6.31
N GLN A 42 7.25 -2.30 6.23
CA GLN A 42 7.84 -3.04 5.11
C GLN A 42 6.72 -3.64 4.28
N ILE A 43 6.70 -3.30 3.01
CA ILE A 43 5.66 -3.78 2.10
C ILE A 43 6.31 -4.67 1.05
N GLY A 44 5.85 -5.90 0.96
CA GLY A 44 6.40 -6.86 0.01
C GLY A 44 6.05 -6.56 -1.43
N ASN A 45 6.71 -7.28 -2.34
CA ASN A 45 6.47 -7.12 -3.77
C ASN A 45 5.09 -7.66 -4.13
N ARG A 46 4.38 -6.93 -5.00
CA ARG A 46 3.05 -7.30 -5.48
C ARG A 46 1.96 -7.35 -4.40
N ALA A 47 2.15 -6.64 -3.30
CA ALA A 47 1.11 -6.53 -2.29
C ALA A 47 -0.08 -5.76 -2.87
N GLN A 48 -1.27 -6.10 -2.40
CA GLN A 48 -2.51 -5.41 -2.77
C GLN A 48 -3.03 -4.68 -1.54
N ILE A 49 -3.21 -3.37 -1.66
CA ILE A 49 -3.66 -2.55 -0.52
C ILE A 49 -4.93 -1.81 -0.92
N GLY A 50 -6.02 -2.07 -0.20
CA GLY A 50 -7.30 -1.44 -0.48
C GLY A 50 -7.36 0.02 -0.04
N ASN A 51 -8.41 0.70 -0.47
CA ASN A 51 -8.60 2.13 -0.14
C ASN A 51 -8.80 2.30 1.37
N ARG A 52 -8.24 3.39 1.90
CA ARG A 52 -8.37 3.76 3.31
C ARG A 52 -7.74 2.76 4.29
N ALA A 53 -6.84 1.90 3.80
CA ALA A 53 -6.13 0.98 4.68
C ALA A 53 -5.13 1.75 5.54
N THR A 54 -4.92 1.28 6.76
CA THR A 54 -3.94 1.86 7.68
C THR A 54 -2.90 0.80 8.02
N ILE A 55 -1.66 1.08 7.71
CA ILE A 55 -0.53 0.19 8.02
C ILE A 55 0.28 0.86 9.12
N GLY A 56 0.38 0.20 10.27
CA GLY A 56 1.05 0.78 11.43
C GLY A 56 2.57 0.83 11.30
N ASP A 57 3.21 1.48 12.29
CA ASP A 57 4.66 1.57 12.33
C ASP A 57 5.27 0.17 12.48
N ASP A 58 6.36 -0.05 11.77
CA ASP A 58 7.12 -1.31 11.81
C ASP A 58 6.33 -2.53 11.36
N ALA A 59 5.16 -2.34 10.76
CA ALA A 59 4.38 -3.47 10.24
C ALA A 59 5.09 -4.14 9.08
N LYS A 60 4.91 -5.43 8.94
CA LYS A 60 5.50 -6.19 7.84
C LYS A 60 4.40 -6.81 7.00
N ILE A 61 4.39 -6.45 5.74
CA ILE A 61 3.43 -6.98 4.77
C ILE A 61 4.21 -7.84 3.79
N GLY A 62 3.89 -9.12 3.72
CA GLY A 62 4.62 -10.05 2.88
C GLY A 62 4.35 -9.86 1.39
N ASP A 63 5.12 -10.57 0.57
CA ASP A 63 4.91 -10.56 -0.88
C ASP A 63 3.52 -11.13 -1.20
N ASP A 64 2.88 -10.54 -2.19
CA ASP A 64 1.56 -10.98 -2.66
C ASP A 64 0.45 -10.91 -1.60
N ALA A 65 0.69 -10.24 -0.47
CA ALA A 65 -0.33 -10.09 0.57
C ALA A 65 -1.49 -9.22 0.06
N THR A 66 -2.68 -9.50 0.55
CA THR A 66 -3.87 -8.72 0.20
C THR A 66 -4.42 -8.04 1.46
N ILE A 67 -4.56 -6.73 1.39
CA ILE A 67 -5.11 -5.93 2.49
C ILE A 67 -6.38 -5.27 1.97
N GLY A 68 -7.50 -5.60 2.59
CA GLY A 68 -8.80 -5.10 2.13
C GLY A 68 -9.02 -3.62 2.42
N ASP A 69 -10.15 -3.12 1.93
CA ASP A 69 -10.54 -1.73 2.18
C ASP A 69 -10.74 -1.50 3.67
N ASP A 70 -10.32 -0.32 4.13
CA ASP A 70 -10.48 0.10 5.53
C ASP A 70 -9.77 -0.81 6.54
N ALA A 71 -8.90 -1.72 6.09
CA ALA A 71 -8.19 -2.63 6.99
C ALA A 71 -7.17 -1.85 7.82
N THR A 72 -6.96 -2.32 9.04
CA THR A 72 -5.95 -1.74 9.92
C THR A 72 -4.95 -2.82 10.30
N ILE A 73 -3.69 -2.58 10.02
CA ILE A 73 -2.57 -3.47 10.34
C ILE A 73 -1.69 -2.73 11.34
N GLY A 74 -1.59 -3.26 12.51
CA GLY A 74 -0.90 -2.55 13.59
C GLY A 74 0.49 -3.00 13.90
#